data_53102cb87d039eeb1f6cf09b6cc67c70
#
_entry.id   53102cb87d039eeb1f6cf09b6cc67c70
#
_cell.length_a   1.000
_cell.length_b   1.000
_cell.length_c   1.000
_cell.angle_alpha   90.00
_cell.angle_beta   90.00
_cell.angle_gamma   90.00
#
_symmetry.space_group_name_H-M   'P 1'
#
loop_
_entity.id
_entity.type
_entity.pdbx_description
1 polymer ?
#
loop_
_entity_poly.entity_id
_entity_poly.type
_entity_poly.pdbx_seq_one_letter_code
_entity_poly.pdbx_strand_id
1 'polypeptide(L)'
;AQKLAEEVTPEVAASSSEAAASVADVLAQFKQGVAKQVDKADSATHYDLGIAYMEMGLHAEAIDEFKLCLVDPTRTCTAHTMIGMSYVAKGEMDLGIQHVKLALLENPTPEEEIGLWFEMGNAHELLGKKMEALVWYEKVEERDARYRDVVQRIERLGTARTPQQEADEFDEMFDN
;
A
#
# COMPACT_ATOMS: atom_id res chain seq x y z
N ALA A 1 -22.93 -23.25 38.25
CA ALA A 1 -22.14 -22.65 37.18
C ALA A 1 -23.13 -22.10 36.13
N GLN A 2 -23.47 -20.83 36.23
CA GLN A 2 -24.48 -20.16 35.41
C GLN A 2 -23.82 -19.35 34.31
N LYS A 3 -24.24 -19.62 33.07
CA LYS A 3 -23.94 -18.88 31.84
C LYS A 3 -24.24 -17.37 32.03
N LEU A 4 -23.25 -16.54 31.78
CA LEU A 4 -23.44 -15.17 31.35
C LEU A 4 -23.24 -15.16 29.83
N ALA A 5 -24.34 -15.29 29.11
CA ALA A 5 -24.43 -14.89 27.72
C ALA A 5 -24.67 -13.36 27.71
N GLU A 6 -23.67 -12.62 27.27
CA GLU A 6 -23.80 -11.18 27.04
C GLU A 6 -24.68 -10.98 25.82
N GLU A 7 -25.93 -10.64 26.05
CA GLU A 7 -26.87 -10.19 25.01
C GLU A 7 -26.38 -8.84 24.47
N VAL A 8 -25.76 -8.86 23.30
CA VAL A 8 -25.59 -7.66 22.49
C VAL A 8 -26.98 -7.19 22.06
N THR A 9 -27.48 -6.15 22.70
CA THR A 9 -28.82 -5.64 22.42
C THR A 9 -28.90 -5.09 20.99
N PRO A 10 -30.02 -5.30 20.26
CA PRO A 10 -30.20 -4.83 18.89
C PRO A 10 -30.11 -3.30 18.72
N GLU A 11 -30.22 -2.56 19.79
CA GLU A 11 -30.14 -1.10 19.82
C GLU A 11 -28.74 -0.55 19.57
N VAL A 12 -27.67 -1.27 20.01
CA VAL A 12 -26.27 -0.89 19.74
C VAL A 12 -25.90 -1.16 18.27
N ALA A 13 -26.45 -2.21 17.67
CA ALA A 13 -26.25 -2.53 16.27
C ALA A 13 -26.95 -1.54 15.33
N ALA A 14 -28.15 -1.08 15.71
CA ALA A 14 -28.91 -0.08 14.94
C ALA A 14 -28.23 1.30 14.99
N SER A 15 -27.74 1.75 16.15
CA SER A 15 -27.07 3.04 16.29
C SER A 15 -25.74 3.10 15.53
N SER A 16 -24.99 1.99 15.47
CA SER A 16 -23.76 1.91 14.70
C SER A 16 -24.02 1.91 13.18
N SER A 17 -25.12 1.31 12.73
CA SER A 17 -25.53 1.32 11.32
C SER A 17 -26.01 2.70 10.86
N GLU A 18 -26.78 3.41 11.67
CA GLU A 18 -27.22 4.79 11.36
C GLU A 18 -26.04 5.77 11.36
N ALA A 19 -25.10 5.65 12.31
CA ALA A 19 -23.90 6.47 12.34
C ALA A 19 -23.00 6.21 11.12
N ALA A 20 -22.84 4.96 10.70
CA ALA A 20 -22.07 4.60 9.50
C ALA A 20 -22.73 5.14 8.22
N ALA A 21 -24.04 5.08 8.10
CA ALA A 21 -24.78 5.68 6.98
C ALA A 21 -24.59 7.21 6.94
N SER A 22 -24.65 7.88 8.09
CA SER A 22 -24.43 9.33 8.20
C SER A 22 -23.01 9.74 7.78
N VAL A 23 -21.97 8.97 8.17
CA VAL A 23 -20.58 9.23 7.76
C VAL A 23 -20.39 9.03 6.25
N ALA A 24 -20.99 7.99 5.67
CA ALA A 24 -20.94 7.74 4.23
C ALA A 24 -21.63 8.87 3.45
N ASP A 25 -22.76 9.38 3.93
CA ASP A 25 -23.47 10.50 3.31
C ASP A 25 -22.66 11.81 3.36
N VAL A 26 -22.00 12.09 4.49
CA VAL A 26 -21.13 13.26 4.64
C VAL A 26 -19.92 13.15 3.69
N LEU A 27 -19.30 11.98 3.60
CA LEU A 27 -18.19 11.73 2.68
C LEU A 27 -18.63 11.91 1.23
N ALA A 28 -19.81 11.38 0.86
CA ALA A 28 -20.36 11.53 -0.49
C ALA A 28 -20.61 13.00 -0.86
N GLN A 29 -21.16 13.79 0.07
CA GLN A 29 -21.36 15.23 -0.11
C GLN A 29 -20.04 15.99 -0.25
N PHE A 30 -19.05 15.65 0.57
CA PHE A 30 -17.72 16.21 0.49
C PHE A 30 -17.07 15.91 -0.89
N LYS A 31 -17.10 14.64 -1.34
CA LYS A 31 -16.60 14.25 -2.68
C LYS A 31 -17.29 15.01 -3.80
N GLN A 32 -18.60 15.21 -3.73
CA GLN A 32 -19.32 16.01 -4.72
C GLN A 32 -18.92 17.49 -4.69
N GLY A 33 -18.64 18.02 -3.49
CA GLY A 33 -18.14 19.40 -3.33
C GLY A 33 -16.78 19.58 -3.98
N VAL A 34 -15.85 18.67 -3.70
CA VAL A 34 -14.49 18.64 -4.28
C VAL A 34 -14.57 18.53 -5.81
N ALA A 35 -15.32 17.58 -6.34
CA ALA A 35 -15.45 17.37 -7.79
C ALA A 35 -16.03 18.56 -8.56
N LYS A 36 -16.71 19.48 -7.88
CA LYS A 36 -17.24 20.72 -8.48
C LYS A 36 -16.26 21.89 -8.43
N GLN A 37 -15.30 21.85 -7.51
CA GLN A 37 -14.41 22.98 -7.23
C GLN A 37 -12.99 22.75 -7.74
N VAL A 38 -12.57 21.49 -7.88
CA VAL A 38 -11.22 21.12 -8.33
C VAL A 38 -11.27 20.72 -9.80
N ASP A 39 -10.43 21.34 -10.60
CA ASP A 39 -10.25 20.95 -12.01
C ASP A 39 -9.54 19.59 -12.04
N LYS A 40 -10.03 18.68 -12.89
CA LYS A 40 -9.41 17.36 -13.11
C LYS A 40 -7.96 17.43 -13.59
N ALA A 41 -7.56 18.57 -14.14
CA ALA A 41 -6.18 18.83 -14.56
C ALA A 41 -5.29 19.34 -13.41
N ASP A 42 -5.86 19.68 -12.25
CA ASP A 42 -5.09 20.13 -11.09
C ASP A 42 -4.51 18.93 -10.32
N SER A 43 -3.45 18.35 -10.90
CA SER A 43 -2.75 17.20 -10.34
C SER A 43 -2.17 17.45 -8.94
N ALA A 44 -1.85 18.69 -8.58
CA ALA A 44 -1.33 19.03 -7.27
C ALA A 44 -2.42 18.89 -6.20
N THR A 45 -3.58 19.51 -6.44
CA THR A 45 -4.72 19.40 -5.51
C THR A 45 -5.22 17.96 -5.38
N HIS A 46 -5.28 17.19 -6.48
CA HIS A 46 -5.63 15.78 -6.44
C HIS A 46 -4.63 14.94 -5.64
N TYR A 47 -3.34 15.26 -5.75
CA TYR A 47 -2.31 14.59 -4.94
C TYR A 47 -2.52 14.85 -3.44
N ASP A 48 -2.73 16.09 -3.03
CA ASP A 48 -2.96 16.47 -1.63
C ASP A 48 -4.24 15.82 -1.07
N LEU A 49 -5.31 15.75 -1.87
CA LEU A 49 -6.54 15.03 -1.51
C LEU A 49 -6.29 13.53 -1.35
N GLY A 50 -5.52 12.92 -2.25
CA GLY A 50 -5.13 11.52 -2.16
C GLY A 50 -4.38 11.22 -0.86
N ILE A 51 -3.43 12.06 -0.47
CA ILE A 51 -2.72 11.95 0.82
C ILE A 51 -3.70 12.04 1.98
N ALA A 52 -4.59 13.04 1.99
CA ALA A 52 -5.58 13.21 3.05
C ALA A 52 -6.49 11.97 3.17
N TYR A 53 -6.94 11.40 2.06
CA TYR A 53 -7.72 10.15 2.07
C TYR A 53 -6.91 8.95 2.59
N MET A 54 -5.62 8.82 2.24
CA MET A 54 -4.76 7.79 2.79
C MET A 54 -4.64 7.89 4.32
N GLU A 55 -4.42 9.08 4.84
CA GLU A 55 -4.32 9.34 6.29
C GLU A 55 -5.61 9.00 7.03
N MET A 56 -6.76 9.16 6.38
CA MET A 56 -8.06 8.75 6.91
C MET A 56 -8.35 7.25 6.75
N GLY A 57 -7.47 6.47 6.12
CA GLY A 57 -7.69 5.05 5.81
C GLY A 57 -8.68 4.82 4.64
N LEU A 58 -9.04 5.87 3.91
CA LEU A 58 -9.94 5.83 2.74
C LEU A 58 -9.13 5.53 1.48
N HIS A 59 -8.52 4.34 1.45
CA HIS A 59 -7.56 3.96 0.40
C HIS A 59 -8.18 3.86 -1.00
N ALA A 60 -9.46 3.54 -1.12
CA ALA A 60 -10.14 3.50 -2.41
C ALA A 60 -10.28 4.92 -2.99
N GLU A 61 -10.67 5.87 -2.18
CA GLU A 61 -10.78 7.28 -2.52
C GLU A 61 -9.41 7.87 -2.87
N ALA A 62 -8.39 7.53 -2.09
CA ALA A 62 -7.01 7.93 -2.36
C ALA A 62 -6.54 7.46 -3.74
N ILE A 63 -6.81 6.20 -4.10
CA ILE A 63 -6.49 5.65 -5.42
C ILE A 63 -7.17 6.45 -6.54
N ASP A 64 -8.44 6.81 -6.36
CA ASP A 64 -9.18 7.58 -7.38
C ASP A 64 -8.56 8.96 -7.60
N GLU A 65 -8.16 9.65 -6.53
CA GLU A 65 -7.49 10.96 -6.63
C GLU A 65 -6.09 10.83 -7.25
N PHE A 66 -5.28 9.86 -6.82
CA PHE A 66 -3.95 9.65 -7.41
C PHE A 66 -4.00 9.26 -8.89
N LYS A 67 -5.05 8.57 -9.35
CA LYS A 67 -5.25 8.30 -10.79
C LYS A 67 -5.43 9.58 -11.60
N LEU A 68 -6.03 10.62 -11.03
CA LEU A 68 -6.16 11.92 -11.68
C LEU A 68 -4.79 12.62 -11.82
N CYS A 69 -3.82 12.29 -10.96
CA CYS A 69 -2.46 12.82 -11.09
C CYS A 69 -1.68 12.24 -12.27
N LEU A 70 -2.09 11.08 -12.82
CA LEU A 70 -1.40 10.44 -13.95
C LEU A 70 -1.47 11.22 -15.26
N VAL A 71 -2.30 12.25 -15.34
CA VAL A 71 -2.35 13.16 -16.50
C VAL A 71 -1.13 14.10 -16.55
N ASP A 72 -0.43 14.25 -15.43
CA ASP A 72 0.76 15.09 -15.32
C ASP A 72 2.02 14.20 -15.40
N PRO A 73 2.79 14.28 -16.49
CA PRO A 73 3.99 13.45 -16.66
C PRO A 73 5.05 13.63 -15.57
N THR A 74 5.06 14.78 -14.90
CA THR A 74 6.04 15.05 -13.83
C THR A 74 5.68 14.36 -12.52
N ARG A 75 4.46 13.85 -12.39
CA ARG A 75 3.93 13.18 -11.21
C ARG A 75 3.65 11.69 -11.41
N THR A 76 3.84 11.16 -12.62
CA THR A 76 3.47 9.77 -12.95
C THR A 76 4.15 8.76 -12.02
N CYS A 77 5.45 8.91 -11.77
CA CYS A 77 6.20 8.05 -10.84
C CYS A 77 5.59 8.09 -9.44
N THR A 78 5.45 9.29 -8.87
CA THR A 78 4.91 9.49 -7.52
C THR A 78 3.45 9.02 -7.44
N ALA A 79 2.61 9.31 -8.45
CA ALA A 79 1.22 8.86 -8.49
C ALA A 79 1.12 7.34 -8.50
N HIS A 80 1.90 6.65 -9.34
CA HIS A 80 1.95 5.19 -9.34
C HIS A 80 2.43 4.62 -8.00
N THR A 81 3.41 5.25 -7.36
CA THR A 81 3.88 4.85 -6.02
C THR A 81 2.74 4.92 -5.01
N MET A 82 2.02 6.04 -4.95
CA MET A 82 0.92 6.25 -4.01
C MET A 82 -0.27 5.31 -4.27
N ILE A 83 -0.61 5.06 -5.53
CA ILE A 83 -1.62 4.08 -5.92
C ILE A 83 -1.19 2.68 -5.45
N GLY A 84 0.07 2.31 -5.68
CA GLY A 84 0.62 1.02 -5.26
C GLY A 84 0.52 0.82 -3.75
N MET A 85 0.99 1.80 -2.97
CA MET A 85 0.90 1.77 -1.50
C MET A 85 -0.55 1.70 -1.01
N SER A 86 -1.48 2.42 -1.65
CA SER A 86 -2.90 2.39 -1.30
C SER A 86 -3.53 1.02 -1.58
N TYR A 87 -3.16 0.33 -2.67
CA TYR A 87 -3.59 -1.04 -2.94
C TYR A 87 -3.04 -2.03 -1.91
N VAL A 88 -1.75 -1.91 -1.54
CA VAL A 88 -1.15 -2.73 -0.47
C VAL A 88 -1.90 -2.53 0.84
N ALA A 89 -2.21 -1.29 1.22
CA ALA A 89 -2.96 -0.98 2.44
C ALA A 89 -4.40 -1.55 2.42
N LYS A 90 -5.01 -1.68 1.24
CA LYS A 90 -6.30 -2.38 1.04
C LYS A 90 -6.20 -3.91 1.12
N GLY A 91 -5.01 -4.47 1.14
CA GLY A 91 -4.81 -5.91 1.03
C GLY A 91 -4.81 -6.46 -0.41
N GLU A 92 -4.75 -5.59 -1.42
CA GLU A 92 -4.73 -5.94 -2.85
C GLU A 92 -3.28 -5.93 -3.36
N MET A 93 -2.42 -6.84 -2.81
CA MET A 93 -0.96 -6.82 -3.00
C MET A 93 -0.54 -6.92 -4.46
N ASP A 94 -1.20 -7.75 -5.27
CA ASP A 94 -0.84 -7.92 -6.68
C ASP A 94 -1.03 -6.62 -7.49
N LEU A 95 -2.09 -5.86 -7.21
CA LEU A 95 -2.30 -4.54 -7.81
C LEU A 95 -1.27 -3.53 -7.29
N GLY A 96 -0.95 -3.60 -6.00
CA GLY A 96 0.11 -2.80 -5.41
C GLY A 96 1.44 -3.01 -6.14
N ILE A 97 1.86 -4.26 -6.29
CA ILE A 97 3.08 -4.64 -7.01
C ILE A 97 3.07 -4.14 -8.46
N GLN A 98 1.93 -4.26 -9.16
CA GLN A 98 1.82 -3.76 -10.54
C GLN A 98 2.07 -2.26 -10.61
N HIS A 99 1.47 -1.47 -9.72
CA HIS A 99 1.66 -0.02 -9.72
C HIS A 99 3.09 0.39 -9.31
N VAL A 100 3.70 -0.28 -8.34
CA VAL A 100 5.12 -0.03 -7.99
C VAL A 100 6.04 -0.36 -9.17
N LYS A 101 5.76 -1.43 -9.93
CA LYS A 101 6.50 -1.73 -11.18
C LYS A 101 6.33 -0.64 -12.23
N LEU A 102 5.14 -0.09 -12.39
CA LEU A 102 4.91 1.04 -13.31
C LEU A 102 5.72 2.26 -12.87
N ALA A 103 5.74 2.58 -11.56
CA ALA A 103 6.57 3.66 -11.04
C ALA A 103 8.06 3.48 -11.35
N LEU A 104 8.59 2.25 -11.26
CA LEU A 104 9.98 1.95 -11.61
C LEU A 104 10.30 2.19 -13.09
N LEU A 105 9.31 2.16 -13.99
CA LEU A 105 9.49 2.45 -15.42
C LEU A 105 9.48 3.96 -15.75
N GLU A 106 9.07 4.81 -14.79
CA GLU A 106 8.95 6.26 -14.98
C GLU A 106 10.25 7.03 -14.67
N ASN A 107 11.40 6.35 -14.77
CA ASN A 107 12.72 6.92 -14.48
C ASN A 107 12.81 7.61 -13.10
N PRO A 108 12.55 6.87 -12.01
CA PRO A 108 12.62 7.42 -10.67
C PRO A 108 14.03 7.97 -10.35
N THR A 109 14.08 8.96 -9.48
CA THR A 109 15.35 9.38 -8.87
C THR A 109 15.94 8.24 -8.04
N PRO A 110 17.26 8.26 -7.73
CA PRO A 110 17.86 7.23 -6.88
C PRO A 110 17.18 7.07 -5.51
N GLU A 111 16.68 8.15 -4.95
CA GLU A 111 15.95 8.16 -3.67
C GLU A 111 14.57 7.54 -3.81
N GLU A 112 13.85 7.84 -4.88
CA GLU A 112 12.55 7.22 -5.19
C GLU A 112 12.71 5.73 -5.48
N GLU A 113 13.77 5.34 -6.20
CA GLU A 113 14.04 3.94 -6.54
C GLU A 113 14.22 3.08 -5.27
N ILE A 114 14.96 3.57 -4.28
CA ILE A 114 15.13 2.90 -2.98
C ILE A 114 13.77 2.69 -2.30
N GLY A 115 12.92 3.73 -2.32
CA GLY A 115 11.57 3.66 -1.77
C GLY A 115 10.71 2.62 -2.47
N LEU A 116 10.76 2.59 -3.81
CA LEU A 116 10.02 1.61 -4.63
C LEU A 116 10.47 0.17 -4.37
N TRP A 117 11.77 -0.07 -4.23
CA TRP A 117 12.29 -1.40 -3.86
C TRP A 117 11.80 -1.82 -2.47
N PHE A 118 11.77 -0.88 -1.51
CA PHE A 118 11.24 -1.16 -0.19
C PHE A 118 9.76 -1.54 -0.25
N GLU A 119 8.93 -0.83 -1.02
CA GLU A 119 7.51 -1.15 -1.19
C GLU A 119 7.30 -2.50 -1.92
N MET A 120 8.18 -2.86 -2.88
CA MET A 120 8.19 -4.20 -3.47
C MET A 120 8.46 -5.28 -2.42
N GLY A 121 9.48 -5.09 -1.60
CA GLY A 121 9.79 -5.99 -0.48
C GLY A 121 8.62 -6.14 0.48
N ASN A 122 8.01 -5.02 0.87
CA ASN A 122 6.86 -4.99 1.76
C ASN A 122 5.64 -5.76 1.21
N ALA A 123 5.30 -5.54 -0.06
CA ALA A 123 4.19 -6.24 -0.69
C ALA A 123 4.43 -7.76 -0.78
N HIS A 124 5.64 -8.19 -1.14
CA HIS A 124 6.01 -9.61 -1.18
C HIS A 124 6.04 -10.23 0.22
N GLU A 125 6.52 -9.50 1.24
CA GLU A 125 6.48 -9.95 2.63
C GLU A 125 5.04 -10.18 3.11
N LEU A 126 4.11 -9.26 2.82
CA LEU A 126 2.69 -9.40 3.15
C LEU A 126 2.01 -10.57 2.42
N LEU A 127 2.48 -10.92 1.22
CA LEU A 127 2.06 -12.12 0.50
C LEU A 127 2.67 -13.42 1.06
N GLY A 128 3.56 -13.35 2.04
CA GLY A 128 4.29 -14.49 2.56
C GLY A 128 5.41 -14.99 1.64
N LYS A 129 5.71 -14.28 0.57
CA LYS A 129 6.77 -14.56 -0.41
C LYS A 129 8.12 -14.07 0.11
N LYS A 130 8.68 -14.80 1.09
CA LYS A 130 9.85 -14.38 1.86
C LYS A 130 11.09 -14.16 1.00
N MET A 131 11.33 -15.04 0.01
CA MET A 131 12.51 -14.97 -0.85
C MET A 131 12.48 -13.72 -1.73
N GLU A 132 11.34 -13.48 -2.36
CA GLU A 132 11.14 -12.30 -3.20
C GLU A 132 11.24 -11.02 -2.36
N ALA A 133 10.71 -11.03 -1.14
CA ALA A 133 10.82 -9.89 -0.23
C ALA A 133 12.30 -9.60 0.11
N LEU A 134 13.09 -10.64 0.43
CA LEU A 134 14.51 -10.50 0.73
C LEU A 134 15.30 -9.91 -0.44
N VAL A 135 15.08 -10.39 -1.66
CA VAL A 135 15.74 -9.85 -2.85
C VAL A 135 15.55 -8.34 -2.99
N TRP A 136 14.34 -7.85 -2.69
CA TRP A 136 14.06 -6.42 -2.76
C TRP A 136 14.65 -5.65 -1.59
N TYR A 137 14.58 -6.17 -0.37
CA TYR A 137 15.18 -5.53 0.79
C TYR A 137 16.70 -5.48 0.74
N GLU A 138 17.37 -6.52 0.21
CA GLU A 138 18.81 -6.54 -0.01
C GLU A 138 19.27 -5.45 -0.98
N LYS A 139 18.51 -5.19 -2.05
CA LYS A 139 18.77 -4.04 -2.94
C LYS A 139 18.66 -2.69 -2.22
N VAL A 140 17.70 -2.56 -1.29
CA VAL A 140 17.58 -1.36 -0.47
C VAL A 140 18.80 -1.23 0.44
N GLU A 141 19.17 -2.30 1.16
CA GLU A 141 20.30 -2.32 2.08
C GLU A 141 21.64 -1.98 1.38
N GLU A 142 21.87 -2.52 0.19
CA GLU A 142 23.06 -2.24 -0.63
C GLU A 142 23.20 -0.76 -0.98
N ARG A 143 22.08 -0.04 -1.14
CA ARG A 143 22.07 1.39 -1.45
C ARG A 143 22.05 2.27 -0.23
N ASP A 144 21.24 1.92 0.75
CA ASP A 144 21.11 2.62 2.02
C ASP A 144 20.63 1.69 3.13
N ALA A 145 21.59 1.13 3.88
CA ALA A 145 21.32 0.26 5.04
C ALA A 145 20.57 0.98 6.18
N ARG A 146 20.40 2.30 6.12
CA ARG A 146 19.65 3.07 7.12
C ARG A 146 18.23 3.41 6.68
N TYR A 147 17.84 2.97 5.47
CA TYR A 147 16.51 3.23 4.97
C TYR A 147 15.47 2.48 5.79
N ARG A 148 14.64 3.23 6.51
CA ARG A 148 13.58 2.69 7.40
C ARG A 148 14.10 1.52 8.27
N ASP A 149 13.34 0.43 8.35
CA ASP A 149 13.63 -0.79 9.12
C ASP A 149 14.15 -1.95 8.25
N VAL A 150 14.84 -1.65 7.13
CA VAL A 150 15.23 -2.66 6.14
C VAL A 150 16.10 -3.77 6.73
N VAL A 151 17.13 -3.41 7.52
CA VAL A 151 18.02 -4.40 8.15
C VAL A 151 17.25 -5.34 9.09
N GLN A 152 16.36 -4.79 9.91
CA GLN A 152 15.54 -5.59 10.84
C GLN A 152 14.60 -6.54 10.08
N ARG A 153 14.07 -6.11 8.91
CA ARG A 153 13.24 -6.97 8.06
C ARG A 153 14.04 -8.11 7.46
N ILE A 154 15.23 -7.82 6.92
CA ILE A 154 16.14 -8.84 6.39
C ILE A 154 16.50 -9.86 7.48
N GLU A 155 16.93 -9.41 8.67
CA GLU A 155 17.24 -10.29 9.78
C GLU A 155 16.05 -11.18 10.18
N ARG A 156 14.86 -10.60 10.31
CA ARG A 156 13.64 -11.33 10.67
C ARG A 156 13.26 -12.37 9.63
N LEU A 157 13.37 -12.05 8.35
CA LEU A 157 13.05 -12.97 7.26
C LEU A 157 14.13 -14.03 7.09
N GLY A 158 15.42 -13.66 7.24
CA GLY A 158 16.57 -14.57 7.15
C GLY A 158 16.63 -15.59 8.27
N THR A 159 16.32 -15.21 9.51
CA THR A 159 16.32 -16.14 10.66
C THR A 159 15.18 -17.16 10.59
N ALA A 160 14.16 -16.95 9.75
CA ALA A 160 13.07 -17.90 9.55
C ALA A 160 13.41 -19.04 8.58
N ARG A 161 14.65 -19.10 8.05
CA ARG A 161 15.13 -20.14 7.13
C ARG A 161 15.79 -21.28 7.92
N THR A 162 15.47 -22.52 7.54
CA THR A 162 16.36 -23.65 7.84
C THR A 162 17.32 -23.82 6.64
N PRO A 163 18.58 -24.25 6.87
CA PRO A 163 19.55 -24.50 5.79
C PRO A 163 19.04 -25.46 4.70
N GLN A 164 18.09 -26.32 5.04
CA GLN A 164 17.48 -27.25 4.10
C GLN A 164 16.51 -26.57 3.14
N GLN A 165 15.75 -25.57 3.62
CA GLN A 165 14.82 -24.79 2.80
C GLN A 165 15.55 -23.86 1.82
N GLU A 166 16.75 -23.38 2.19
CA GLU A 166 17.59 -22.57 1.29
C GLU A 166 18.12 -23.39 0.13
N ALA A 167 18.45 -24.66 0.33
CA ALA A 167 18.94 -25.55 -0.72
C ALA A 167 17.81 -25.96 -1.68
N ASP A 168 16.66 -26.32 -1.17
CA ASP A 168 15.52 -26.78 -1.97
C ASP A 168 14.94 -25.66 -2.85
N GLU A 169 14.83 -24.43 -2.32
CA GLU A 169 14.35 -23.27 -3.10
C GLU A 169 15.36 -22.75 -4.12
N PHE A 170 16.66 -22.88 -3.83
CA PHE A 170 17.73 -22.53 -4.79
C PHE A 170 17.68 -23.44 -6.01
N ASP A 171 17.47 -24.74 -5.82
CA ASP A 171 17.38 -25.71 -6.90
C ASP A 171 16.10 -25.50 -7.75
N GLU A 172 14.95 -25.16 -7.14
CA GLU A 172 13.70 -24.85 -7.88
C GLU A 172 13.79 -23.56 -8.73
N MET A 173 14.63 -22.59 -8.33
CA MET A 173 14.78 -21.31 -9.03
C MET A 173 15.60 -21.45 -10.32
N PHE A 174 16.41 -22.50 -10.46
CA PHE A 174 17.29 -22.73 -11.61
C PHE A 174 16.84 -23.89 -12.51
N ASP A 175 15.79 -24.64 -12.13
CA ASP A 175 15.28 -25.77 -12.91
C ASP A 175 14.08 -25.41 -13.85
N ASN A 176 13.82 -24.10 -14.07
CA ASN A 176 12.78 -23.60 -15.00
C ASN A 176 13.43 -22.76 -16.12
#